data_cbf9e3cb76294daa385bed41ff67d6ef
#
_entry.id   cbf9e3cb76294daa385bed41ff67d6ef
#
_cell.length_a   1.000
_cell.length_b   1.000
_cell.length_c   1.000
_cell.angle_alpha   90.00
_cell.angle_beta   90.00
_cell.angle_gamma   90.00
#
_symmetry.space_group_name_H-M   'P 1'
#
loop_
_entity.id
_entity.type
_entity.pdbx_description
1 polymer ?
#
loop_
_entity_poly.entity_id
_entity_poly.type
_entity_poly.pdbx_seq_one_letter_code
_entity_poly.pdbx_strand_id
1 'polypeptide(L)'
;MSLPLVYALLAWQQPTSPVAAPSLPQPIARVEVKPAEYALQVGDTVRLHAVAYDSSGRVMPEAVIRWFASGGRFEGNVDSTGLVSAGSTGTLNVAAVAGLAGRAVRSTVAFAHITVLPQPAATIVVTPRPERLLAGTSLVLAAAPYAPNGDRRYDQVTWKSSRPAVVEVTSIGRLTARAAGRAVVTAQAGKTSASWTVEVTPNPVARVLLTPADTAIRAGDVVRFSFLATDAARRTVRDATPEWAVSPVGQGSATVDGAGVFVADQPGTYRVIATLGARTAEGFVQVAPRNITRQVTIVGRLPLKGLPGAELWLHPDGKHAYISTIGDRVYAIDVSDPAKPVF
;
A
#
# COMPACT_ATOMS: atom_id res chain seq x y z
N MET A 1 -33.34 -9.77 85.97
CA MET A 1 -32.51 -8.58 85.60
C MET A 1 -32.52 -8.47 84.13
N SER A 2 -33.36 -7.60 83.58
CA SER A 2 -33.58 -7.41 82.15
C SER A 2 -32.86 -6.16 81.68
N LEU A 3 -31.93 -6.28 80.75
CA LEU A 3 -31.32 -5.14 80.06
C LEU A 3 -32.16 -4.71 78.87
N PRO A 4 -32.41 -3.41 78.66
CA PRO A 4 -33.09 -2.96 77.40
C PRO A 4 -32.09 -2.76 76.29
N LEU A 5 -32.49 -3.30 75.09
CA LEU A 5 -31.82 -3.09 73.84
C LEU A 5 -32.16 -1.70 73.26
N VAL A 6 -31.12 -0.84 73.13
CA VAL A 6 -31.24 0.46 72.46
C VAL A 6 -31.02 0.28 70.95
N TYR A 7 -32.08 0.44 70.16
CA TYR A 7 -31.98 0.53 68.70
C TYR A 7 -31.55 1.95 68.32
N ALA A 8 -30.35 2.06 67.76
CA ALA A 8 -29.91 3.28 67.06
C ALA A 8 -30.46 3.33 65.66
N LEU A 9 -31.39 4.23 65.37
CA LEU A 9 -31.87 4.55 64.02
C LEU A 9 -30.78 5.31 63.26
N LEU A 10 -30.07 4.62 62.37
CA LEU A 10 -29.23 5.24 61.33
C LEU A 10 -30.15 5.83 60.25
N ALA A 11 -30.31 7.16 60.29
CA ALA A 11 -30.96 7.89 59.20
C ALA A 11 -30.06 7.83 57.95
N TRP A 12 -30.50 7.11 56.93
CA TRP A 12 -29.89 7.13 55.61
C TRP A 12 -30.15 8.52 54.98
N GLN A 13 -29.11 9.35 54.89
CA GLN A 13 -29.15 10.54 54.05
C GLN A 13 -29.18 10.09 52.59
N GLN A 14 -30.29 10.35 51.91
CA GLN A 14 -30.38 10.16 50.49
C GLN A 14 -29.40 11.12 49.80
N PRO A 15 -28.61 10.63 48.78
CA PRO A 15 -27.74 11.52 48.01
C PRO A 15 -28.63 12.58 47.32
N THR A 16 -28.36 13.83 47.57
CA THR A 16 -28.98 14.95 46.86
C THR A 16 -28.70 14.79 45.40
N SER A 17 -29.75 14.73 44.56
CA SER A 17 -29.62 14.70 43.09
C SER A 17 -28.73 15.87 42.67
N PRO A 18 -27.76 15.63 41.73
CA PRO A 18 -26.93 16.72 41.26
C PRO A 18 -27.81 17.80 40.66
N VAL A 19 -27.69 19.05 41.15
CA VAL A 19 -28.34 20.21 40.58
C VAL A 19 -27.93 20.27 39.08
N ALA A 20 -28.91 20.14 38.17
CA ALA A 20 -28.67 20.25 36.76
C ALA A 20 -28.03 21.60 36.47
N ALA A 21 -26.85 21.59 35.86
CA ALA A 21 -26.21 22.83 35.44
C ALA A 21 -27.18 23.62 34.53
N PRO A 22 -27.28 24.95 34.66
CA PRO A 22 -28.18 25.75 33.84
C PRO A 22 -27.87 25.53 32.37
N SER A 23 -28.87 25.10 31.59
CA SER A 23 -28.72 24.90 30.17
C SER A 23 -28.45 26.24 29.49
N LEU A 24 -27.39 26.33 28.68
CA LEU A 24 -27.07 27.53 27.92
C LEU A 24 -28.20 27.84 26.92
N PRO A 25 -28.55 29.13 26.71
CA PRO A 25 -29.54 29.51 25.70
C PRO A 25 -29.08 29.08 24.30
N GLN A 26 -30.01 28.63 23.47
CA GLN A 26 -29.76 28.20 22.10
C GLN A 26 -30.45 29.11 21.10
N PRO A 27 -29.89 30.30 20.83
CA PRO A 27 -30.50 31.26 19.90
C PRO A 27 -30.39 30.80 18.43
N ILE A 28 -29.37 29.97 18.10
CA ILE A 28 -29.16 29.38 16.78
C ILE A 28 -29.90 28.06 16.73
N ALA A 29 -31.00 28.01 16.00
CA ALA A 29 -31.81 26.81 15.88
C ALA A 29 -31.28 25.83 14.83
N ARG A 30 -30.72 26.36 13.74
CA ARG A 30 -30.26 25.55 12.60
C ARG A 30 -29.05 26.19 11.92
N VAL A 31 -28.14 25.34 11.42
CA VAL A 31 -27.07 25.70 10.52
C VAL A 31 -27.27 24.93 9.20
N GLU A 32 -27.01 25.54 8.10
CA GLU A 32 -27.07 24.93 6.78
C GLU A 32 -25.72 25.09 6.09
N VAL A 33 -25.16 24.00 5.57
CA VAL A 33 -23.88 24.00 4.83
C VAL A 33 -24.13 23.65 3.38
N LYS A 34 -23.52 24.37 2.47
CA LYS A 34 -23.62 24.17 1.01
C LYS A 34 -22.22 24.22 0.37
N PRO A 35 -21.90 23.23 -0.50
CA PRO A 35 -22.63 21.99 -0.70
C PRO A 35 -22.55 21.08 0.54
N ALA A 36 -23.63 20.33 0.84
CA ALA A 36 -23.67 19.38 1.94
C ALA A 36 -22.97 18.05 1.58
N GLU A 37 -22.98 17.71 0.28
CA GLU A 37 -22.28 16.57 -0.31
C GLU A 37 -21.53 17.04 -1.54
N TYR A 38 -20.30 16.61 -1.69
CA TYR A 38 -19.46 16.96 -2.84
C TYR A 38 -18.38 15.90 -3.08
N ALA A 39 -18.04 15.68 -4.35
CA ALA A 39 -16.95 14.80 -4.73
C ALA A 39 -15.86 15.61 -5.44
N LEU A 40 -14.60 15.42 -5.03
CA LEU A 40 -13.43 16.05 -5.65
C LEU A 40 -12.24 15.08 -5.66
N GLN A 41 -11.23 15.39 -6.44
CA GLN A 41 -10.03 14.57 -6.51
C GLN A 41 -9.00 14.99 -5.45
N VAL A 42 -8.09 14.08 -5.12
CA VAL A 42 -6.92 14.41 -4.30
C VAL A 42 -6.19 15.62 -4.86
N GLY A 43 -5.90 16.60 -4.01
CA GLY A 43 -5.25 17.86 -4.38
C GLY A 43 -6.20 18.97 -4.82
N ASP A 44 -7.47 18.67 -5.09
CA ASP A 44 -8.47 19.69 -5.43
C ASP A 44 -8.99 20.40 -4.18
N THR A 45 -9.69 21.51 -4.41
CA THR A 45 -10.32 22.31 -3.36
C THR A 45 -11.79 22.58 -3.66
N VAL A 46 -12.59 22.72 -2.60
CA VAL A 46 -14.00 23.18 -2.68
C VAL A 46 -14.27 24.18 -1.58
N ARG A 47 -15.02 25.24 -1.89
CA ARG A 47 -15.46 26.21 -0.87
C ARG A 47 -16.83 25.85 -0.36
N LEU A 48 -16.92 25.67 0.96
CA LEU A 48 -18.17 25.49 1.67
C LEU A 48 -18.68 26.84 2.20
N HIS A 49 -19.99 27.00 2.19
CA HIS A 49 -20.68 28.14 2.77
C HIS A 49 -21.64 27.67 3.85
N ALA A 50 -21.65 28.33 5.00
CA ALA A 50 -22.56 27.99 6.09
C ALA A 50 -23.40 29.20 6.45
N VAL A 51 -24.69 28.96 6.71
CA VAL A 51 -25.66 30.00 7.13
C VAL A 51 -26.37 29.51 8.40
N ALA A 52 -26.43 30.36 9.43
CA ALA A 52 -27.12 30.10 10.66
C ALA A 52 -28.51 30.75 10.66
N TYR A 53 -29.48 30.08 11.28
CA TYR A 53 -30.89 30.53 11.36
C TYR A 53 -31.38 30.47 12.80
N ASP A 54 -32.25 31.42 13.18
CA ASP A 54 -33.00 31.40 14.42
C ASP A 54 -34.21 30.43 14.36
N SER A 55 -34.94 30.31 15.48
CA SER A 55 -36.13 29.45 15.56
C SER A 55 -37.31 29.91 14.65
N SER A 56 -37.30 31.16 14.19
CA SER A 56 -38.29 31.68 13.23
C SER A 56 -37.85 31.48 11.76
N GLY A 57 -36.67 30.90 11.52
CA GLY A 57 -36.13 30.69 10.19
C GLY A 57 -35.42 31.89 9.56
N ARG A 58 -35.17 32.97 10.33
CA ARG A 58 -34.44 34.16 9.87
C ARG A 58 -32.94 33.90 9.93
N VAL A 59 -32.22 34.42 8.93
CA VAL A 59 -30.75 34.38 8.89
C VAL A 59 -30.16 35.20 10.04
N MET A 60 -29.13 34.68 10.68
CA MET A 60 -28.39 35.31 11.76
C MET A 60 -26.99 35.75 11.28
N PRO A 61 -26.85 36.95 10.71
CA PRO A 61 -25.55 37.40 10.16
C PRO A 61 -24.49 37.62 11.23
N GLU A 62 -24.89 37.80 12.49
CA GLU A 62 -23.97 37.91 13.65
C GLU A 62 -23.39 36.57 14.12
N ALA A 63 -23.86 35.45 13.59
CA ALA A 63 -23.35 34.13 13.92
C ALA A 63 -21.94 33.96 13.38
N VAL A 64 -21.04 33.50 14.25
CA VAL A 64 -19.68 33.17 13.90
C VAL A 64 -19.59 31.67 13.56
N ILE A 65 -19.20 31.38 12.35
CA ILE A 65 -18.99 29.99 11.89
C ILE A 65 -17.51 29.61 12.08
N ARG A 66 -17.28 28.47 12.72
CA ARG A 66 -15.97 27.83 12.84
C ARG A 66 -16.00 26.50 12.13
N TRP A 67 -14.96 26.24 11.34
CA TRP A 67 -14.85 25.05 10.53
C TRP A 67 -13.89 24.05 11.17
N PHE A 68 -14.26 22.77 11.09
CA PHE A 68 -13.43 21.67 11.58
C PHE A 68 -13.53 20.50 10.59
N ALA A 69 -12.39 19.96 10.20
CA ALA A 69 -12.34 18.70 9.44
C ALA A 69 -12.12 17.53 10.41
N SER A 70 -12.83 16.41 10.18
CA SER A 70 -12.53 15.16 10.88
C SER A 70 -11.35 14.48 10.20
N GLY A 71 -10.50 13.82 10.98
CA GLY A 71 -9.34 13.09 10.47
C GLY A 71 -8.01 13.84 10.62
N GLY A 72 -6.94 13.24 10.11
CA GLY A 72 -5.60 13.82 10.12
C GLY A 72 -5.38 14.84 8.99
N ARG A 73 -4.33 15.65 9.10
CA ARG A 73 -4.01 16.66 8.07
C ARG A 73 -3.75 16.06 6.69
N PHE A 74 -3.34 14.81 6.61
CA PHE A 74 -3.12 14.11 5.34
C PHE A 74 -4.43 13.71 4.65
N GLU A 75 -5.54 13.55 5.37
CA GLU A 75 -6.85 13.23 4.81
C GLU A 75 -7.47 14.45 4.14
N GLY A 76 -7.21 15.63 4.69
CA GLY A 76 -7.68 16.91 4.18
C GLY A 76 -7.74 17.95 5.28
N ASN A 77 -8.03 19.19 4.86
CA ASN A 77 -8.09 20.32 5.76
C ASN A 77 -9.22 21.27 5.34
N VAL A 78 -9.72 22.05 6.29
CA VAL A 78 -10.60 23.19 6.04
C VAL A 78 -10.04 24.43 6.71
N ASP A 79 -9.98 25.55 6.01
CA ASP A 79 -9.53 26.82 6.57
C ASP A 79 -10.69 27.59 7.24
N SER A 80 -10.35 28.72 7.89
CA SER A 80 -11.33 29.56 8.58
C SER A 80 -12.39 30.18 7.65
N THR A 81 -12.19 30.16 6.34
CA THR A 81 -13.10 30.70 5.33
C THR A 81 -14.00 29.63 4.71
N GLY A 82 -13.86 28.36 5.13
CA GLY A 82 -14.59 27.22 4.59
C GLY A 82 -14.00 26.64 3.31
N LEU A 83 -12.74 26.98 2.96
CA LEU A 83 -12.05 26.34 1.85
C LEU A 83 -11.50 24.97 2.32
N VAL A 84 -12.05 23.93 1.72
CA VAL A 84 -11.62 22.55 1.93
C VAL A 84 -10.53 22.20 0.91
N SER A 85 -9.44 21.56 1.36
CA SER A 85 -8.39 20.99 0.52
C SER A 85 -8.35 19.49 0.72
N ALA A 86 -8.50 18.73 -0.37
CA ALA A 86 -8.50 17.28 -0.34
C ALA A 86 -7.07 16.72 -0.26
N GLY A 87 -6.80 15.89 0.75
CA GLY A 87 -5.51 15.25 0.98
C GLY A 87 -5.44 13.83 0.41
N SER A 88 -6.01 12.84 1.10
CA SER A 88 -6.04 11.44 0.67
C SER A 88 -7.44 10.99 0.25
N THR A 89 -7.52 9.88 -0.48
CA THR A 89 -8.80 9.28 -0.90
C THR A 89 -9.61 8.80 0.29
N GLY A 90 -10.93 8.96 0.22
CA GLY A 90 -11.84 8.53 1.28
C GLY A 90 -12.97 9.52 1.50
N THR A 91 -13.50 9.59 2.73
CA THR A 91 -14.54 10.54 3.11
C THR A 91 -14.00 11.53 4.14
N LEU A 92 -14.02 12.81 3.80
CA LEU A 92 -13.69 13.90 4.70
C LEU A 92 -14.99 14.54 5.21
N ASN A 93 -15.26 14.43 6.51
CA ASN A 93 -16.40 15.11 7.13
C ASN A 93 -15.97 16.48 7.63
N VAL A 94 -16.67 17.52 7.20
CA VAL A 94 -16.41 18.90 7.62
C VAL A 94 -17.58 19.41 8.44
N ALA A 95 -17.29 19.84 9.67
CA ALA A 95 -18.27 20.43 10.57
C ALA A 95 -18.22 21.96 10.50
N ALA A 96 -19.38 22.58 10.33
CA ALA A 96 -19.61 24.01 10.54
C ALA A 96 -20.26 24.22 11.92
N VAL A 97 -19.55 24.81 12.84
CA VAL A 97 -20.00 25.08 14.21
C VAL A 97 -20.36 26.56 14.30
N ALA A 98 -21.65 26.85 14.50
CA ALA A 98 -22.14 28.21 14.67
C ALA A 98 -22.28 28.58 16.15
N GLY A 99 -21.83 29.77 16.50
CA GLY A 99 -21.93 30.36 17.83
C GLY A 99 -22.08 31.88 17.74
N LEU A 100 -22.23 32.55 18.89
CA LEU A 100 -22.25 34.03 18.97
C LEU A 100 -20.95 34.49 19.65
N ALA A 101 -20.30 35.49 19.07
CA ALA A 101 -19.09 36.07 19.64
C ALA A 101 -19.38 36.69 21.03
N GLY A 102 -18.49 36.37 22.00
CA GLY A 102 -18.54 36.93 23.36
C GLY A 102 -19.77 36.50 24.18
N ARG A 103 -20.58 35.54 23.73
CA ARG A 103 -21.73 35.00 24.44
C ARG A 103 -21.60 33.52 24.72
N ALA A 104 -21.89 33.11 25.96
CA ALA A 104 -21.98 31.69 26.30
C ALA A 104 -23.33 31.13 25.82
N VAL A 105 -23.37 30.60 24.61
CA VAL A 105 -24.55 29.97 24.00
C VAL A 105 -24.24 28.56 23.57
N ARG A 106 -25.27 27.73 23.47
CA ARG A 106 -25.12 26.38 22.92
C ARG A 106 -24.82 26.48 21.41
N SER A 107 -23.72 25.90 20.97
CA SER A 107 -23.37 25.84 19.57
C SER A 107 -24.28 24.87 18.77
N THR A 108 -24.56 25.23 17.55
CA THR A 108 -25.30 24.39 16.60
C THR A 108 -24.34 23.95 15.50
N VAL A 109 -24.41 22.69 15.09
CA VAL A 109 -23.45 22.07 14.17
C VAL A 109 -24.19 21.54 12.95
N ALA A 110 -23.59 21.74 11.78
CA ALA A 110 -23.97 21.05 10.53
C ALA A 110 -22.73 20.43 9.89
N PHE A 111 -22.96 19.40 9.08
CA PHE A 111 -21.88 18.66 8.43
C PHE A 111 -21.98 18.74 6.92
N ALA A 112 -20.82 18.76 6.28
CA ALA A 112 -20.66 18.45 4.86
C ALA A 112 -19.85 17.17 4.72
N HIS A 113 -20.27 16.31 3.78
CA HIS A 113 -19.61 15.05 3.47
C HIS A 113 -18.89 15.17 2.13
N ILE A 114 -17.56 15.17 2.17
CA ILE A 114 -16.72 15.32 1.00
C ILE A 114 -16.14 13.97 0.63
N THR A 115 -16.51 13.44 -0.55
CA THR A 115 -15.91 12.23 -1.09
C THR A 115 -14.66 12.62 -1.88
N VAL A 116 -13.49 12.20 -1.39
CA VAL A 116 -12.22 12.42 -2.07
C VAL A 116 -11.90 11.23 -2.96
N LEU A 117 -11.93 11.46 -4.26
CA LEU A 117 -11.63 10.49 -5.29
C LEU A 117 -10.14 10.50 -5.62
N PRO A 118 -9.55 9.35 -5.98
CA PRO A 118 -8.17 9.32 -6.43
C PRO A 118 -8.04 10.03 -7.78
N GLN A 119 -6.89 10.68 -8.02
CA GLN A 119 -6.57 11.24 -9.31
C GLN A 119 -6.52 10.12 -10.38
N PRO A 120 -6.91 10.38 -11.63
CA PRO A 120 -6.81 9.40 -12.71
C PRO A 120 -5.35 9.01 -12.97
N ALA A 121 -5.16 7.82 -13.56
CA ALA A 121 -3.83 7.40 -14.00
C ALA A 121 -3.25 8.41 -15.01
N ALA A 122 -2.00 8.80 -14.81
CA ALA A 122 -1.23 9.67 -15.72
C ALA A 122 -0.12 8.90 -16.43
N THR A 123 0.43 7.86 -15.79
CA THR A 123 1.50 7.02 -16.33
C THR A 123 1.22 5.55 -16.09
N ILE A 124 1.82 4.67 -16.91
CA ILE A 124 1.80 3.22 -16.73
C ILE A 124 3.24 2.72 -16.80
N VAL A 125 3.71 2.09 -15.73
CA VAL A 125 5.00 1.40 -15.67
C VAL A 125 4.78 -0.06 -16.04
N VAL A 126 5.49 -0.55 -17.06
CA VAL A 126 5.42 -1.94 -17.52
C VAL A 126 6.74 -2.65 -17.17
N THR A 127 6.66 -3.83 -16.57
CA THR A 127 7.82 -4.62 -16.17
C THR A 127 7.54 -6.13 -16.39
N PRO A 128 8.44 -6.88 -17.06
CA PRO A 128 9.56 -6.38 -17.87
C PRO A 128 9.05 -5.65 -19.12
N ARG A 129 9.92 -4.81 -19.74
CA ARG A 129 9.62 -4.12 -21.00
C ARG A 129 10.64 -4.52 -22.07
N PRO A 130 10.48 -5.70 -22.68
CA PRO A 130 11.44 -6.20 -23.65
C PRO A 130 11.39 -5.40 -24.95
N GLU A 131 12.54 -5.02 -25.45
CA GLU A 131 12.66 -4.40 -26.78
C GLU A 131 12.98 -5.45 -27.87
N ARG A 132 13.60 -6.57 -27.48
CA ARG A 132 13.97 -7.66 -28.36
C ARG A 132 13.61 -9.01 -27.76
N LEU A 133 13.10 -9.93 -28.57
CA LEU A 133 12.77 -11.31 -28.18
C LEU A 133 13.14 -12.28 -29.29
N LEU A 134 13.39 -13.54 -28.92
CA LEU A 134 13.53 -14.65 -29.88
C LEU A 134 12.15 -15.24 -30.20
N ALA A 135 11.95 -15.64 -31.44
CA ALA A 135 10.70 -16.30 -31.83
C ALA A 135 10.45 -17.58 -31.01
N GLY A 136 9.21 -17.78 -30.59
CA GLY A 136 8.77 -18.89 -29.75
C GLY A 136 8.95 -18.64 -28.25
N THR A 137 9.47 -17.49 -27.79
CA THR A 137 9.57 -17.17 -26.37
C THR A 137 8.32 -16.50 -25.84
N SER A 138 8.06 -16.69 -24.55
CA SER A 138 6.95 -16.04 -23.83
C SER A 138 7.45 -15.45 -22.52
N LEU A 139 6.74 -14.43 -22.05
CA LEU A 139 6.95 -13.85 -20.72
C LEU A 139 5.65 -13.19 -20.23
N VAL A 140 5.55 -12.95 -18.94
CA VAL A 140 4.40 -12.25 -18.35
C VAL A 140 4.80 -10.81 -18.05
N LEU A 141 4.01 -9.87 -18.56
CA LEU A 141 4.13 -8.45 -18.30
C LEU A 141 3.28 -8.06 -17.10
N ALA A 142 3.82 -7.29 -16.20
CA ALA A 142 3.08 -6.59 -15.17
C ALA A 142 2.97 -5.11 -15.55
N ALA A 143 1.80 -4.51 -15.35
CA ALA A 143 1.59 -3.09 -15.56
C ALA A 143 1.06 -2.44 -14.29
N ALA A 144 1.65 -1.34 -13.90
CA ALA A 144 1.25 -0.55 -12.75
C ALA A 144 0.93 0.89 -13.18
N PRO A 145 -0.35 1.28 -13.21
CA PRO A 145 -0.74 2.67 -13.42
C PRO A 145 -0.42 3.53 -12.19
N TYR A 146 -0.05 4.80 -12.42
CA TYR A 146 0.23 5.78 -11.38
C TYR A 146 -0.47 7.10 -11.69
N ALA A 147 -0.97 7.77 -10.64
CA ALA A 147 -1.50 9.12 -10.69
C ALA A 147 -0.38 10.16 -10.82
N PRO A 148 -0.67 11.44 -11.15
CA PRO A 148 0.34 12.50 -11.23
C PRO A 148 1.11 12.75 -9.92
N ASN A 149 0.48 12.52 -8.79
CA ASN A 149 1.08 12.65 -7.46
C ASN A 149 1.95 11.44 -7.05
N GLY A 150 2.09 10.43 -7.93
CA GLY A 150 2.88 9.23 -7.68
C GLY A 150 2.10 8.09 -7.01
N ASP A 151 0.84 8.27 -6.67
CA ASP A 151 0.01 7.22 -6.07
C ASP A 151 -0.23 6.10 -7.07
N ARG A 152 -0.02 4.86 -6.62
CA ARG A 152 -0.33 3.68 -7.40
C ARG A 152 -1.85 3.56 -7.60
N ARG A 153 -2.24 3.29 -8.85
CA ARG A 153 -3.63 3.06 -9.23
C ARG A 153 -3.85 1.57 -9.47
N TYR A 154 -5.09 1.13 -9.23
CA TYR A 154 -5.53 -0.24 -9.45
C TYR A 154 -6.54 -0.33 -10.61
N ASP A 155 -6.46 0.61 -11.54
CA ASP A 155 -7.27 0.61 -12.74
C ASP A 155 -6.97 -0.64 -13.57
N GLN A 156 -8.01 -1.23 -14.16
CA GLN A 156 -7.85 -2.39 -15.02
C GLN A 156 -7.01 -2.03 -16.25
N VAL A 157 -5.94 -2.80 -16.46
CA VAL A 157 -5.08 -2.65 -17.63
C VAL A 157 -5.52 -3.59 -18.72
N THR A 158 -5.67 -3.06 -19.93
CA THR A 158 -5.90 -3.82 -21.16
C THR A 158 -4.66 -3.81 -22.03
N TRP A 159 -4.43 -4.89 -22.76
CA TRP A 159 -3.26 -5.09 -23.61
C TRP A 159 -3.64 -5.18 -25.08
N LYS A 160 -2.81 -4.59 -25.95
CA LYS A 160 -2.97 -4.66 -27.40
C LYS A 160 -1.63 -4.86 -28.08
N SER A 161 -1.63 -5.59 -29.18
CA SER A 161 -0.51 -5.68 -30.11
C SER A 161 -0.94 -5.15 -31.48
N SER A 162 -0.08 -4.37 -32.11
CA SER A 162 -0.33 -3.88 -33.48
C SER A 162 -0.24 -5.00 -34.54
N ARG A 163 0.46 -6.12 -34.21
CA ARG A 163 0.67 -7.26 -35.12
C ARG A 163 0.65 -8.58 -34.31
N PRO A 164 -0.53 -9.14 -34.01
CA PRO A 164 -0.64 -10.38 -33.20
C PRO A 164 0.06 -11.58 -33.80
N ALA A 165 0.22 -11.63 -35.12
CA ALA A 165 0.99 -12.68 -35.80
C ALA A 165 2.50 -12.63 -35.51
N VAL A 166 3.04 -11.47 -35.12
CA VAL A 166 4.45 -11.27 -34.71
C VAL A 166 4.58 -11.37 -33.20
N VAL A 167 3.80 -10.59 -32.47
CA VAL A 167 3.74 -10.58 -31.00
C VAL A 167 2.28 -10.67 -30.59
N GLU A 168 1.91 -11.73 -29.93
CA GLU A 168 0.62 -11.84 -29.25
C GLU A 168 0.72 -11.38 -27.81
N VAL A 169 -0.31 -10.71 -27.30
CA VAL A 169 -0.45 -10.40 -25.88
C VAL A 169 -1.86 -10.74 -25.43
N THR A 170 -1.97 -11.50 -24.33
CA THR A 170 -3.27 -11.88 -23.74
C THR A 170 -3.78 -10.81 -22.78
N SER A 171 -5.04 -10.92 -22.36
CA SER A 171 -5.67 -10.03 -21.38
C SER A 171 -4.96 -10.00 -20.01
N ILE A 172 -4.26 -11.09 -19.66
CA ILE A 172 -3.48 -11.19 -18.40
C ILE A 172 -2.02 -10.74 -18.56
N GLY A 173 -1.65 -10.14 -19.71
CA GLY A 173 -0.30 -9.64 -19.94
C GLY A 173 0.71 -10.72 -20.38
N ARG A 174 0.30 -11.96 -20.71
CA ARG A 174 1.22 -12.94 -21.31
C ARG A 174 1.53 -12.52 -22.74
N LEU A 175 2.80 -12.17 -22.97
CA LEU A 175 3.34 -11.83 -24.27
C LEU A 175 4.02 -13.05 -24.86
N THR A 176 3.72 -13.37 -26.13
CA THR A 176 4.32 -14.47 -26.89
C THR A 176 4.88 -13.93 -28.20
N ALA A 177 6.18 -14.11 -28.42
CA ALA A 177 6.87 -13.79 -29.67
C ALA A 177 6.63 -14.92 -30.69
N ARG A 178 5.72 -14.73 -31.67
CA ARG A 178 5.28 -15.78 -32.59
C ARG A 178 6.17 -15.93 -33.81
N ALA A 179 6.48 -14.82 -34.46
CA ALA A 179 7.24 -14.84 -35.73
C ALA A 179 8.19 -13.62 -35.78
N ALA A 180 9.27 -13.74 -36.55
CA ALA A 180 10.21 -12.64 -36.80
C ALA A 180 9.51 -11.41 -37.38
N GLY A 181 9.86 -10.22 -36.87
CA GLY A 181 9.28 -8.95 -37.28
C GLY A 181 9.23 -7.92 -36.13
N ARG A 182 8.45 -6.87 -36.34
CA ARG A 182 8.25 -5.81 -35.33
C ARG A 182 6.77 -5.61 -35.04
N ALA A 183 6.43 -5.44 -33.79
CA ALA A 183 5.10 -5.09 -33.32
C ALA A 183 5.17 -4.03 -32.22
N VAL A 184 4.16 -3.16 -32.13
CA VAL A 184 3.98 -2.25 -31.01
C VAL A 184 3.05 -2.92 -30.00
N VAL A 185 3.50 -3.03 -28.76
CA VAL A 185 2.69 -3.50 -27.63
C VAL A 185 2.23 -2.27 -26.83
N THR A 186 0.97 -2.27 -26.46
CA THR A 186 0.33 -1.17 -25.73
C THR A 186 -0.36 -1.71 -24.49
N ALA A 187 -0.04 -1.13 -23.33
CA ALA A 187 -0.82 -1.24 -22.10
C ALA A 187 -1.71 0.00 -21.95
N GLN A 188 -2.99 -0.17 -21.64
CA GLN A 188 -3.94 0.92 -21.52
C GLN A 188 -4.73 0.80 -20.21
N ALA A 189 -4.82 1.90 -19.45
CA ALA A 189 -5.64 2.05 -18.25
C ALA A 189 -6.49 3.33 -18.38
N GLY A 190 -7.79 3.18 -18.57
CA GLY A 190 -8.68 4.30 -18.88
C GLY A 190 -8.24 5.06 -20.14
N LYS A 191 -7.91 6.36 -19.98
CA LYS A 191 -7.42 7.22 -21.07
C LYS A 191 -5.90 7.19 -21.23
N THR A 192 -5.15 6.61 -20.28
CA THR A 192 -3.69 6.59 -20.26
C THR A 192 -3.17 5.32 -20.92
N SER A 193 -2.10 5.43 -21.70
CA SER A 193 -1.47 4.29 -22.35
C SER A 193 0.05 4.38 -22.31
N ALA A 194 0.71 3.22 -22.31
CA ALA A 194 2.14 3.07 -22.51
C ALA A 194 2.38 2.11 -23.67
N SER A 195 3.15 2.53 -24.67
CA SER A 195 3.44 1.76 -25.85
C SER A 195 4.93 1.64 -26.07
N TRP A 196 5.37 0.50 -26.63
CA TRP A 196 6.77 0.30 -27.06
C TRP A 196 6.84 -0.70 -28.19
N THR A 197 7.94 -0.65 -28.93
CA THR A 197 8.20 -1.59 -30.03
C THR A 197 8.93 -2.82 -29.50
N VAL A 198 8.46 -4.00 -29.88
CA VAL A 198 9.13 -5.29 -29.69
C VAL A 198 9.62 -5.79 -31.05
N GLU A 199 10.92 -6.05 -31.14
CA GLU A 199 11.52 -6.72 -32.29
C GLU A 199 11.66 -8.22 -31.99
N VAL A 200 11.08 -9.06 -32.84
CA VAL A 200 11.23 -10.51 -32.78
C VAL A 200 12.22 -10.96 -33.80
N THR A 201 13.27 -11.65 -33.39
CA THR A 201 14.28 -12.24 -34.24
C THR A 201 14.10 -13.75 -34.32
N PRO A 202 14.58 -14.41 -35.42
CA PRO A 202 14.59 -15.88 -35.48
C PRO A 202 15.31 -16.47 -34.27
N ASN A 203 14.82 -17.61 -33.78
CA ASN A 203 15.42 -18.29 -32.65
C ASN A 203 16.48 -19.31 -33.10
N PRO A 204 17.79 -19.05 -32.95
CA PRO A 204 18.85 -19.96 -33.37
C PRO A 204 19.20 -21.01 -32.32
N VAL A 205 18.51 -21.01 -31.14
CA VAL A 205 18.85 -21.86 -30.01
C VAL A 205 18.67 -23.33 -30.34
N ALA A 206 19.77 -24.08 -30.32
CA ALA A 206 19.82 -25.51 -30.49
C ALA A 206 19.88 -26.27 -29.17
N ARG A 207 20.56 -25.71 -28.17
CA ARG A 207 20.74 -26.33 -26.85
C ARG A 207 20.56 -25.32 -25.73
N VAL A 208 20.02 -25.78 -24.60
CA VAL A 208 19.91 -25.04 -23.35
C VAL A 208 20.52 -25.86 -22.21
N LEU A 209 21.14 -25.19 -21.26
CA LEU A 209 21.73 -25.78 -20.07
C LEU A 209 21.32 -24.95 -18.86
N LEU A 210 20.95 -25.63 -17.78
CA LEU A 210 20.61 -25.03 -16.52
C LEU A 210 21.55 -25.56 -15.44
N THR A 211 22.19 -24.66 -14.70
CA THR A 211 23.13 -24.99 -13.64
C THR A 211 22.78 -24.19 -12.37
N PRO A 212 22.46 -24.84 -11.25
CA PRO A 212 22.31 -24.16 -9.97
C PRO A 212 23.68 -23.75 -9.42
N ALA A 213 23.71 -22.64 -8.67
CA ALA A 213 24.92 -22.21 -7.97
C ALA A 213 25.27 -23.17 -6.81
N ASP A 214 24.24 -23.78 -6.20
CA ASP A 214 24.34 -24.81 -5.17
C ASP A 214 23.19 -25.80 -5.32
N THR A 215 23.43 -27.07 -5.01
CA THR A 215 22.43 -28.16 -5.08
C THR A 215 21.94 -28.64 -3.72
N ALA A 216 22.60 -28.26 -2.62
CA ALA A 216 22.29 -28.64 -1.25
C ALA A 216 22.20 -27.41 -0.35
N ILE A 217 20.97 -26.96 -0.09
CA ILE A 217 20.68 -25.73 0.65
C ILE A 217 19.68 -25.99 1.79
N ARG A 218 19.36 -24.96 2.56
CA ARG A 218 18.34 -25.00 3.61
C ARG A 218 17.12 -24.14 3.24
N ALA A 219 15.99 -24.45 3.84
CA ALA A 219 14.79 -23.62 3.69
C ALA A 219 15.09 -22.15 3.96
N GLY A 220 14.63 -21.26 3.05
CA GLY A 220 14.89 -19.83 3.07
C GLY A 220 16.26 -19.39 2.50
N ASP A 221 17.12 -20.33 2.06
CA ASP A 221 18.33 -19.93 1.32
C ASP A 221 17.96 -19.54 -0.12
N VAL A 222 18.73 -18.59 -0.67
CA VAL A 222 18.56 -18.08 -2.03
C VAL A 222 19.59 -18.72 -2.94
N VAL A 223 19.12 -19.37 -4.00
CA VAL A 223 19.99 -19.97 -5.05
C VAL A 223 19.73 -19.32 -6.38
N ARG A 224 20.79 -18.94 -7.07
CA ARG A 224 20.70 -18.46 -8.44
C ARG A 224 21.02 -19.58 -9.43
N PHE A 225 20.12 -19.80 -10.37
CA PHE A 225 20.37 -20.66 -11.50
C PHE A 225 21.01 -19.88 -12.65
N SER A 226 22.03 -20.45 -13.27
CA SER A 226 22.62 -19.96 -14.50
C SER A 226 21.99 -20.68 -15.68
N PHE A 227 21.47 -19.89 -16.64
CA PHE A 227 20.89 -20.39 -17.88
C PHE A 227 21.81 -20.06 -19.05
N LEU A 228 22.19 -21.08 -19.83
CA LEU A 228 23.02 -20.94 -21.02
C LEU A 228 22.27 -21.48 -22.23
N ALA A 229 22.09 -20.65 -23.24
CA ALA A 229 21.54 -21.04 -24.54
C ALA A 229 22.64 -20.97 -25.61
N THR A 230 22.75 -22.02 -26.46
CA THR A 230 23.72 -22.06 -27.56
C THR A 230 23.06 -22.45 -28.89
N ASP A 231 23.61 -21.94 -29.99
CA ASP A 231 23.23 -22.32 -31.32
C ASP A 231 23.83 -23.69 -31.73
N ALA A 232 23.56 -24.13 -32.96
CA ALA A 232 24.09 -25.39 -33.49
C ALA A 232 25.62 -25.40 -33.60
N ALA A 233 26.26 -24.26 -33.72
CA ALA A 233 27.72 -24.11 -33.73
C ALA A 233 28.31 -23.95 -32.34
N ARG A 234 27.52 -24.14 -31.24
CA ARG A 234 27.90 -23.99 -29.83
C ARG A 234 28.25 -22.55 -29.40
N ARG A 235 27.86 -21.55 -30.22
CA ARG A 235 28.04 -20.13 -29.84
C ARG A 235 26.91 -19.71 -28.90
N THR A 236 27.23 -18.93 -27.87
CA THR A 236 26.23 -18.39 -26.93
C THR A 236 25.26 -17.49 -27.68
N VAL A 237 23.96 -17.75 -27.48
CA VAL A 237 22.87 -16.90 -27.99
C VAL A 237 22.58 -15.84 -26.91
N ARG A 238 22.83 -14.59 -27.27
CA ARG A 238 22.48 -13.44 -26.41
C ARG A 238 20.96 -13.20 -26.44
N ASP A 239 20.45 -12.50 -25.45
CA ASP A 239 19.03 -12.17 -25.32
C ASP A 239 18.10 -13.41 -25.17
N ALA A 240 18.68 -14.57 -24.86
CA ALA A 240 17.94 -15.81 -24.61
C ALA A 240 17.39 -15.82 -23.17
N THR A 241 16.23 -15.17 -22.97
CA THR A 241 15.55 -15.11 -21.67
C THR A 241 14.56 -16.26 -21.56
N PRO A 242 14.77 -17.24 -20.66
CA PRO A 242 13.84 -18.35 -20.47
C PRO A 242 12.62 -17.95 -19.64
N GLU A 243 11.54 -18.68 -19.82
CA GLU A 243 10.43 -18.74 -18.86
C GLU A 243 10.82 -19.74 -17.75
N TRP A 244 10.67 -19.32 -16.49
CA TRP A 244 11.04 -20.12 -15.33
C TRP A 244 9.82 -20.74 -14.69
N ALA A 245 9.98 -21.97 -14.23
CA ALA A 245 8.99 -22.67 -13.41
C ALA A 245 9.70 -23.50 -12.34
N VAL A 246 9.01 -23.72 -11.23
CA VAL A 246 9.46 -24.62 -10.16
C VAL A 246 8.34 -25.59 -9.79
N SER A 247 8.70 -26.84 -9.51
CA SER A 247 7.78 -27.86 -9.03
C SER A 247 8.44 -28.66 -7.90
N PRO A 248 7.78 -28.85 -6.74
CA PRO A 248 8.26 -29.78 -5.75
C PRO A 248 8.20 -31.22 -6.29
N VAL A 249 9.15 -32.05 -5.91
CA VAL A 249 9.10 -33.51 -6.09
C VAL A 249 8.46 -34.07 -4.81
N GLY A 250 7.12 -34.13 -4.79
CA GLY A 250 6.31 -34.42 -3.61
C GLY A 250 5.60 -33.19 -3.07
N GLN A 251 5.63 -33.00 -1.74
CA GLN A 251 5.04 -31.80 -1.11
C GLN A 251 6.11 -30.71 -0.92
N GLY A 252 5.68 -29.45 -0.91
CA GLY A 252 6.55 -28.31 -0.66
C GLY A 252 6.09 -27.05 -1.37
N SER A 253 6.70 -25.92 -0.97
CA SER A 253 6.47 -24.61 -1.57
C SER A 253 7.81 -23.97 -1.91
N ALA A 254 7.93 -23.46 -3.14
CA ALA A 254 9.10 -22.74 -3.61
C ALA A 254 8.70 -21.76 -4.71
N THR A 255 9.53 -20.75 -4.91
CA THR A 255 9.40 -19.77 -6.00
C THR A 255 10.70 -19.69 -6.79
N VAL A 256 10.59 -19.34 -8.07
CA VAL A 256 11.69 -18.93 -8.92
C VAL A 256 11.27 -17.67 -9.67
N ASP A 257 12.11 -16.65 -9.67
CA ASP A 257 11.81 -15.39 -10.38
C ASP A 257 12.31 -15.41 -11.85
N GLY A 258 11.99 -14.33 -12.58
CA GLY A 258 12.41 -14.18 -13.99
C GLY A 258 13.93 -14.06 -14.19
N ALA A 259 14.72 -13.91 -13.15
CA ALA A 259 16.19 -13.90 -13.17
C ALA A 259 16.81 -15.24 -12.75
N GLY A 260 15.97 -16.27 -12.51
CA GLY A 260 16.43 -17.59 -12.06
C GLY A 260 16.85 -17.65 -10.59
N VAL A 261 16.31 -16.73 -9.77
CA VAL A 261 16.53 -16.76 -8.32
C VAL A 261 15.48 -17.65 -7.68
N PHE A 262 15.92 -18.74 -7.07
CA PHE A 262 15.11 -19.75 -6.41
C PHE A 262 15.14 -19.58 -4.90
N VAL A 263 13.98 -19.75 -4.26
CA VAL A 263 13.82 -19.84 -2.80
C VAL A 263 12.76 -20.88 -2.49
N ALA A 264 13.02 -21.76 -1.53
CA ALA A 264 12.03 -22.69 -0.99
C ALA A 264 11.73 -22.41 0.48
N ASP A 265 10.45 -22.40 0.85
CA ASP A 265 10.01 -22.19 2.23
C ASP A 265 10.03 -23.48 3.05
N GLN A 266 9.97 -24.63 2.39
CA GLN A 266 9.89 -25.95 3.03
C GLN A 266 11.00 -26.87 2.58
N PRO A 267 11.47 -27.78 3.45
CA PRO A 267 12.39 -28.84 3.06
C PRO A 267 11.81 -29.77 2.00
N GLY A 268 12.64 -30.27 1.13
CA GLY A 268 12.23 -31.18 0.05
C GLY A 268 13.15 -31.15 -1.15
N THR A 269 12.80 -31.89 -2.18
CA THR A 269 13.48 -31.85 -3.48
C THR A 269 12.62 -31.02 -4.44
N TYR A 270 13.27 -30.08 -5.13
CA TYR A 270 12.60 -29.19 -6.07
C TYR A 270 13.24 -29.32 -7.46
N ARG A 271 12.37 -29.36 -8.47
CA ARG A 271 12.76 -29.31 -9.87
C ARG A 271 12.53 -27.89 -10.39
N VAL A 272 13.59 -27.23 -10.81
CA VAL A 272 13.54 -25.92 -11.49
C VAL A 272 13.64 -26.15 -12.99
N ILE A 273 12.78 -25.51 -13.73
CA ILE A 273 12.61 -25.68 -15.17
C ILE A 273 12.84 -24.32 -15.83
N ALA A 274 13.68 -24.28 -16.85
CA ALA A 274 13.86 -23.13 -17.73
C ALA A 274 13.47 -23.49 -19.16
N THR A 275 12.48 -22.78 -19.71
CA THR A 275 11.94 -23.03 -21.04
C THR A 275 12.22 -21.86 -21.97
N LEU A 276 12.80 -22.12 -23.15
CA LEU A 276 13.03 -21.13 -24.19
C LEU A 276 12.51 -21.67 -25.54
N GLY A 277 11.33 -21.21 -25.91
CA GLY A 277 10.63 -21.74 -27.07
C GLY A 277 10.32 -23.23 -26.89
N ALA A 278 10.81 -24.06 -27.84
CA ALA A 278 10.65 -25.51 -27.78
C ALA A 278 11.76 -26.21 -26.95
N ARG A 279 12.67 -25.50 -26.32
CA ARG A 279 13.80 -26.06 -25.58
C ARG A 279 13.59 -25.91 -24.09
N THR A 280 13.83 -26.99 -23.33
CA THR A 280 13.69 -27.02 -21.87
C THR A 280 14.96 -27.58 -21.25
N ALA A 281 15.40 -26.98 -20.15
CA ALA A 281 16.43 -27.49 -19.27
C ALA A 281 15.89 -27.60 -17.85
N GLU A 282 16.34 -28.60 -17.10
CA GLU A 282 15.92 -28.88 -15.74
C GLU A 282 17.12 -28.93 -14.82
N GLY A 283 16.94 -28.47 -13.58
CA GLY A 283 17.89 -28.57 -12.49
C GLY A 283 17.19 -28.98 -11.21
N PHE A 284 17.90 -29.69 -10.35
CA PHE A 284 17.35 -30.16 -9.07
C PHE A 284 18.10 -29.53 -7.90
N VAL A 285 17.37 -29.19 -6.85
CA VAL A 285 17.90 -28.66 -5.58
C VAL A 285 17.30 -29.45 -4.45
N GLN A 286 18.17 -29.91 -3.53
CA GLN A 286 17.75 -30.48 -2.25
C GLN A 286 17.74 -29.41 -1.18
N VAL A 287 16.61 -29.26 -0.52
CA VAL A 287 16.40 -28.26 0.54
C VAL A 287 16.27 -28.98 1.88
N ALA A 288 17.23 -28.78 2.74
CA ALA A 288 17.22 -29.33 4.11
C ALA A 288 16.43 -28.39 5.06
N PRO A 289 15.97 -28.91 6.22
CA PRO A 289 15.40 -28.06 7.26
C PRO A 289 16.42 -27.02 7.76
N ARG A 290 15.92 -25.81 8.05
CA ARG A 290 16.74 -24.77 8.71
C ARG A 290 16.67 -24.93 10.23
N ASN A 291 17.40 -25.87 10.76
CA ASN A 291 17.52 -26.11 12.21
C ASN A 291 18.68 -25.28 12.77
N ILE A 292 18.59 -23.96 12.70
CA ILE A 292 19.60 -23.06 13.25
C ILE A 292 19.03 -22.44 14.53
N THR A 293 19.61 -22.82 15.67
CA THR A 293 19.35 -22.17 16.96
C THR A 293 20.58 -21.34 17.32
N ARG A 294 20.40 -20.07 17.57
CA ARG A 294 21.43 -19.19 18.08
C ARG A 294 20.96 -18.56 19.38
N GLN A 295 21.85 -18.50 20.35
CA GLN A 295 21.56 -17.75 21.58
C GLN A 295 21.53 -16.27 21.25
N VAL A 296 20.45 -15.60 21.65
CA VAL A 296 20.30 -14.17 21.52
C VAL A 296 20.69 -13.52 22.84
N THR A 297 21.58 -12.52 22.79
CA THR A 297 21.98 -11.73 23.94
C THR A 297 21.55 -10.28 23.75
N ILE A 298 21.11 -9.63 24.84
CA ILE A 298 20.81 -8.19 24.80
C ILE A 298 22.13 -7.45 24.86
N VAL A 299 22.49 -6.75 23.77
CA VAL A 299 23.74 -5.98 23.67
C VAL A 299 23.58 -4.52 24.11
N GLY A 300 22.37 -3.94 24.02
CA GLY A 300 22.09 -2.58 24.43
C GLY A 300 20.62 -2.39 24.80
N ARG A 301 20.31 -1.28 25.49
CA ARG A 301 18.96 -0.87 25.85
C ARG A 301 18.81 0.63 25.75
N LEU A 302 17.72 1.10 25.16
CA LEU A 302 17.33 2.51 25.13
C LEU A 302 15.89 2.63 25.64
N PRO A 303 15.67 3.07 26.88
CA PRO A 303 14.32 3.25 27.42
C PRO A 303 13.56 4.34 26.69
N LEU A 304 12.36 4.03 26.20
CA LEU A 304 11.43 5.02 25.68
C LEU A 304 10.78 5.76 26.86
N LYS A 305 10.73 7.10 26.78
CA LYS A 305 10.01 7.93 27.74
C LYS A 305 8.60 8.22 27.21
N GLY A 306 7.59 7.94 28.00
CA GLY A 306 6.20 8.22 27.68
C GLY A 306 5.42 6.99 27.22
N LEU A 307 4.77 7.04 26.05
CA LEU A 307 3.90 5.97 25.56
C LEU A 307 4.71 4.75 25.05
N PRO A 308 4.15 3.54 25.20
CA PRO A 308 4.80 2.32 24.73
C PRO A 308 5.04 2.37 23.22
N GLY A 309 6.12 1.74 22.77
CA GLY A 309 6.38 1.49 21.34
C GLY A 309 5.34 0.52 20.77
N ALA A 310 4.90 0.76 19.55
CA ALA A 310 3.97 -0.09 18.82
C ALA A 310 4.69 -0.95 17.79
N GLU A 311 5.50 -0.34 16.92
CA GLU A 311 6.21 -1.02 15.84
C GLU A 311 7.65 -0.54 15.77
N LEU A 312 8.54 -1.44 15.33
CA LEU A 312 9.95 -1.16 15.08
C LEU A 312 10.28 -1.48 13.62
N TRP A 313 10.93 -0.54 12.96
CA TRP A 313 11.52 -0.75 11.64
C TRP A 313 13.00 -0.39 11.65
N LEU A 314 13.83 -1.30 11.12
CA LEU A 314 15.26 -1.08 10.93
C LEU A 314 15.53 -0.60 9.50
N HIS A 315 16.18 0.55 9.35
CA HIS A 315 16.56 1.07 8.05
C HIS A 315 17.56 0.13 7.35
N PRO A 316 17.49 -0.03 6.02
CA PRO A 316 18.41 -0.91 5.27
C PRO A 316 19.90 -0.61 5.42
N ASP A 317 20.28 0.60 5.86
CA ASP A 317 21.67 0.96 6.15
C ASP A 317 22.22 0.27 7.41
N GLY A 318 21.35 -0.37 8.22
CA GLY A 318 21.70 -1.03 9.46
C GLY A 318 22.14 -0.09 10.60
N LYS A 319 22.04 1.22 10.41
CA LYS A 319 22.49 2.24 11.38
C LYS A 319 21.36 3.00 12.05
N HIS A 320 20.16 2.96 11.48
CA HIS A 320 19.02 3.70 11.98
C HIS A 320 17.82 2.77 12.22
N ALA A 321 17.17 2.95 13.35
CA ALA A 321 15.91 2.29 13.69
C ALA A 321 14.83 3.33 13.95
N TYR A 322 13.59 2.99 13.61
CA TYR A 322 12.43 3.85 13.83
C TYR A 322 11.40 3.09 14.65
N ILE A 323 10.91 3.72 15.72
CA ILE A 323 9.89 3.16 16.60
C ILE A 323 8.69 4.09 16.60
N SER A 324 7.53 3.58 16.19
CA SER A 324 6.26 4.26 16.38
C SER A 324 5.76 4.04 17.81
N THR A 325 5.00 5.00 18.36
CA THR A 325 4.32 4.87 19.65
C THR A 325 2.82 4.76 19.46
N ILE A 326 2.11 4.24 20.49
CA ILE A 326 0.64 4.14 20.48
C ILE A 326 -0.01 5.53 20.62
N GLY A 327 0.61 6.58 20.32
CA GLY A 327 0.04 7.89 20.57
C GLY A 327 0.39 8.92 19.56
N ASP A 328 1.56 9.48 19.65
CA ASP A 328 1.78 10.79 19.11
C ASP A 328 3.07 10.98 18.31
N ARG A 329 3.99 9.99 18.31
CA ARG A 329 5.33 10.22 17.73
C ARG A 329 6.00 8.98 17.19
N VAL A 330 7.00 9.22 16.33
CA VAL A 330 7.99 8.25 15.89
C VAL A 330 9.35 8.70 16.42
N TYR A 331 10.09 7.77 17.02
CA TYR A 331 11.48 7.98 17.40
C TYR A 331 12.40 7.49 16.28
N ALA A 332 13.38 8.33 15.93
CA ALA A 332 14.53 7.91 15.13
C ALA A 332 15.69 7.63 16.09
N ILE A 333 16.31 6.47 15.94
CA ILE A 333 17.33 5.96 16.86
C ILE A 333 18.57 5.63 16.04
N ASP A 334 19.71 6.16 16.43
CA ASP A 334 21.00 5.72 15.91
C ASP A 334 21.39 4.41 16.61
N VAL A 335 21.54 3.35 15.84
CA VAL A 335 21.96 2.01 16.27
C VAL A 335 23.28 1.60 15.64
N SER A 336 24.08 2.57 15.15
CA SER A 336 25.42 2.32 14.58
C SER A 336 26.35 1.60 15.57
N ASP A 337 26.21 1.91 16.86
CA ASP A 337 26.74 1.11 17.97
C ASP A 337 25.57 0.45 18.71
N PRO A 338 25.27 -0.82 18.45
CA PRO A 338 24.14 -1.50 19.09
C PRO A 338 24.24 -1.60 20.61
N ALA A 339 25.44 -1.45 21.20
CA ALA A 339 25.63 -1.44 22.64
C ALA A 339 25.24 -0.09 23.28
N LYS A 340 25.20 0.97 22.49
CA LYS A 340 24.93 2.34 22.95
C LYS A 340 23.93 3.07 22.01
N PRO A 341 22.71 2.52 21.83
CA PRO A 341 21.73 3.18 20.99
C PRO A 341 21.34 4.55 21.56
N VAL A 342 21.14 5.56 20.69
CA VAL A 342 20.77 6.94 21.06
C VAL A 342 19.65 7.47 20.19
N PHE A 343 18.87 8.45 20.76
CA PHE A 343 17.85 9.16 19.99
C PHE A 343 18.47 10.19 19.06
#